data_b715a31347d0b3df04bce6edaf842615
#
_entry.id   b715a31347d0b3df04bce6edaf842615
#
_cell.length_a   1.000
_cell.length_b   1.000
_cell.length_c   1.000
_cell.angle_alpha   90.00
_cell.angle_beta   90.00
_cell.angle_gamma   90.00
#
_symmetry.space_group_name_H-M   'P 1'
#
loop_
_entity.id
_entity.type
_entity.pdbx_description
1 polymer ?
#
loop_
_entity_poly.entity_id
_entity_poly.type
_entity_poly.pdbx_seq_one_letter_code
_entity_poly.pdbx_strand_id
1 'polypeptide(L)'
;MMGMANPRGRRGVLLPFLLLLATTVALSSERCLAAEFLVQNAADVSLALLKALPGDTIVLKDGVWTDQWIRFEGNGTAQAPLVLRAQTPGQVVLTGTSRLDISGQWLVVKGLRFENGALASGQHVIRFTGRKGDAANCRLTNVTVVNYNPVDPTIRYFWVSLFGQNNRVDHSRFEGQNHSGVTVVVWRKPDVRDGHIIDRNYFLNRPPGVGNGFETIRIGTSAEASSDSGTLVQLNLFERTDGELETVSVKSGDNDIRFNTFREVVGTVTLRNGDGNLVRGNFFLGDHVAGSGGIRINGRNHVIVNNYFQDLMGLSGGEISLFCGVPNPGPADNPPVDNVTIAYNTVIYSSKAAFKLDEGCGTLNRTVLPQNLQFLNNLVAGNGGPSFAGQAGEGLVLAGNLFFGNNMIPGFQPKQIRFADPKLILAPDNLWRPDADSPSPAINAGAVTDIFLPDMDGQPRDREPDIGADEFSLAPIVHKPLSARDVGPAWDK
;
A
#
# COMPACT_ATOMS: atom_id res chain seq x y z
N MET A 1 -52.61 -70.56 -28.22
CA MET A 1 -53.22 -70.54 -29.54
C MET A 1 -52.38 -69.66 -30.38
N MET A 2 -51.53 -70.17 -31.20
CA MET A 2 -51.69 -70.35 -32.67
C MET A 2 -51.88 -68.94 -33.28
N GLY A 3 -51.18 -68.43 -34.26
CA GLY A 3 -50.25 -69.12 -35.22
C GLY A 3 -49.62 -68.05 -36.08
N MET A 4 -48.48 -68.34 -36.59
CA MET A 4 -48.12 -68.48 -38.00
C MET A 4 -48.61 -67.31 -38.89
N ALA A 5 -47.82 -66.68 -39.73
CA ALA A 5 -46.85 -67.11 -40.69
C ALA A 5 -46.08 -65.94 -41.35
N ASN A 6 -44.88 -66.23 -41.80
CA ASN A 6 -43.96 -65.63 -42.77
C ASN A 6 -44.56 -65.60 -44.18
N PRO A 7 -43.84 -65.20 -45.30
CA PRO A 7 -42.77 -64.19 -45.52
C PRO A 7 -42.94 -63.39 -46.82
N ARG A 8 -41.96 -62.61 -47.24
CA ARG A 8 -41.58 -62.07 -48.59
C ARG A 8 -41.51 -60.52 -48.57
N GLY A 9 -40.55 -59.86 -49.09
CA GLY A 9 -39.52 -60.19 -50.04
C GLY A 9 -38.63 -58.98 -50.29
N ARG A 10 -37.46 -59.26 -50.74
CA ARG A 10 -36.31 -58.39 -51.10
C ARG A 10 -36.69 -57.21 -52.00
N ARG A 11 -36.09 -56.04 -51.73
CA ARG A 11 -35.37 -55.26 -52.75
C ARG A 11 -34.35 -54.40 -52.11
N GLY A 12 -33.06 -54.60 -52.40
CA GLY A 12 -31.95 -53.78 -52.02
C GLY A 12 -31.93 -52.50 -52.85
N VAL A 13 -31.68 -51.40 -52.17
CA VAL A 13 -31.27 -50.13 -52.80
C VAL A 13 -29.90 -49.82 -52.28
N LEU A 14 -28.90 -49.90 -53.19
CA LEU A 14 -27.57 -49.39 -52.99
C LEU A 14 -27.66 -47.84 -52.96
N LEU A 15 -27.34 -47.23 -51.81
CA LEU A 15 -26.99 -45.82 -51.75
C LEU A 15 -25.45 -45.69 -51.84
N PRO A 16 -24.96 -44.80 -52.68
CA PRO A 16 -23.51 -44.56 -52.75
C PRO A 16 -23.03 -43.77 -51.56
N PHE A 17 -21.99 -44.30 -50.89
CA PHE A 17 -21.23 -43.57 -49.87
C PHE A 17 -20.54 -42.38 -50.50
N LEU A 18 -21.04 -41.15 -50.24
CA LEU A 18 -20.32 -39.92 -50.54
C LEU A 18 -19.27 -39.71 -49.45
N LEU A 19 -18.02 -39.98 -49.77
CA LEU A 19 -16.87 -39.70 -48.94
C LEU A 19 -16.66 -38.17 -48.91
N LEU A 20 -17.16 -37.51 -47.85
CA LEU A 20 -16.87 -36.09 -47.63
C LEU A 20 -15.43 -36.00 -47.08
N LEU A 21 -14.49 -35.62 -47.92
CA LEU A 21 -13.13 -35.26 -47.53
C LEU A 21 -13.21 -33.91 -46.80
N ALA A 22 -13.26 -33.96 -45.44
CA ALA A 22 -13.07 -32.80 -44.63
C ALA A 22 -11.58 -32.40 -44.67
N THR A 23 -11.24 -31.47 -45.54
CA THR A 23 -9.95 -30.76 -45.47
C THR A 23 -9.95 -29.90 -44.20
N THR A 24 -9.39 -30.43 -43.10
CA THR A 24 -9.00 -29.62 -41.96
C THR A 24 -7.88 -28.67 -42.46
N VAL A 25 -8.22 -27.43 -42.73
CA VAL A 25 -7.24 -26.35 -42.84
C VAL A 25 -6.69 -26.16 -41.39
N ALA A 26 -5.55 -26.77 -41.12
CA ALA A 26 -4.75 -26.42 -39.97
C ALA A 26 -4.29 -24.97 -40.20
N LEU A 27 -5.00 -24.02 -39.62
CA LEU A 27 -4.47 -22.68 -39.39
C LEU A 27 -3.25 -22.88 -38.47
N SER A 28 -2.07 -23.02 -39.08
CA SER A 28 -0.81 -22.83 -38.38
C SER A 28 -0.83 -21.42 -37.84
N SER A 29 -1.10 -21.26 -36.54
CA SER A 29 -0.76 -20.04 -35.84
C SER A 29 0.76 -19.91 -35.93
N GLU A 30 1.25 -19.23 -36.96
CA GLU A 30 2.59 -18.68 -36.88
C GLU A 30 2.63 -17.87 -35.60
N ARG A 31 3.36 -18.34 -34.60
CA ARG A 31 3.75 -17.53 -33.44
C ARG A 31 4.55 -16.37 -34.01
N CYS A 32 3.88 -15.26 -34.24
CA CYS A 32 4.55 -14.01 -34.54
C CYS A 32 5.44 -13.72 -33.34
N LEU A 33 6.75 -13.76 -33.52
CA LEU A 33 7.69 -13.36 -32.48
C LEU A 33 7.37 -11.91 -32.16
N ALA A 34 7.28 -11.58 -30.87
CA ALA A 34 7.04 -10.22 -30.43
C ALA A 34 8.10 -9.29 -31.03
N ALA A 35 7.67 -8.20 -31.65
CA ALA A 35 8.58 -7.25 -32.28
C ALA A 35 9.17 -6.28 -31.26
N GLU A 36 10.41 -5.84 -31.51
CA GLU A 36 11.05 -4.75 -30.78
C GLU A 36 11.24 -3.54 -31.68
N PHE A 37 10.82 -2.36 -31.21
CA PHE A 37 10.95 -1.08 -31.88
C PHE A 37 11.93 -0.20 -31.11
N LEU A 38 13.16 -0.03 -31.62
CA LEU A 38 14.14 0.90 -31.03
C LEU A 38 13.79 2.34 -31.44
N VAL A 39 13.61 3.22 -30.44
CA VAL A 39 13.17 4.61 -30.61
C VAL A 39 14.13 5.58 -29.92
N GLN A 40 14.21 6.84 -30.40
CA GLN A 40 15.18 7.83 -29.91
C GLN A 40 14.54 9.10 -29.33
N ASN A 41 13.23 9.28 -29.48
CA ASN A 41 12.46 10.44 -28.97
C ASN A 41 10.97 10.08 -28.84
N ALA A 42 10.18 10.99 -28.27
CA ALA A 42 8.75 10.79 -28.05
C ALA A 42 7.93 10.69 -29.36
N ALA A 43 8.40 11.30 -30.46
CA ALA A 43 7.73 11.18 -31.77
C ALA A 43 7.89 9.76 -32.33
N ASP A 44 9.09 9.19 -32.21
CA ASP A 44 9.35 7.79 -32.62
C ASP A 44 8.50 6.79 -31.82
N VAL A 45 8.31 7.03 -30.49
CA VAL A 45 7.38 6.24 -29.68
C VAL A 45 5.98 6.25 -30.29
N SER A 46 5.49 7.43 -30.66
CA SER A 46 4.16 7.58 -31.28
C SER A 46 4.05 6.85 -32.62
N LEU A 47 5.10 6.88 -33.46
CA LEU A 47 5.14 6.15 -34.70
C LEU A 47 5.22 4.63 -34.51
N ALA A 48 5.99 4.16 -33.54
CA ALA A 48 6.07 2.75 -33.18
C ALA A 48 4.72 2.20 -32.72
N LEU A 49 3.99 2.97 -31.90
CA LEU A 49 2.66 2.61 -31.41
C LEU A 49 1.59 2.43 -32.48
N LEU A 50 1.76 3.05 -33.66
CA LEU A 50 0.85 2.82 -34.81
C LEU A 50 0.96 1.41 -35.40
N LYS A 51 2.08 0.71 -35.14
CA LYS A 51 2.39 -0.61 -35.69
C LYS A 51 2.42 -1.70 -34.62
N ALA A 52 2.59 -1.32 -33.34
CA ALA A 52 2.75 -2.25 -32.26
C ALA A 52 1.47 -3.04 -31.96
N LEU A 53 1.62 -4.32 -31.76
CA LEU A 53 0.58 -5.28 -31.40
C LEU A 53 0.75 -5.75 -29.93
N PRO A 54 -0.25 -6.39 -29.32
CA PRO A 54 -0.09 -7.03 -28.02
C PRO A 54 1.11 -7.97 -27.99
N GLY A 55 1.98 -7.81 -26.98
CA GLY A 55 3.23 -8.55 -26.81
C GLY A 55 4.48 -7.83 -27.34
N ASP A 56 4.33 -6.82 -28.17
CA ASP A 56 5.48 -6.08 -28.68
C ASP A 56 6.13 -5.17 -27.62
N THR A 57 7.38 -4.81 -27.90
CA THR A 57 8.18 -3.96 -27.01
C THR A 57 8.69 -2.72 -27.74
N ILE A 58 8.46 -1.55 -27.16
CA ILE A 58 9.08 -0.30 -27.56
C ILE A 58 10.30 -0.07 -26.67
N VAL A 59 11.47 0.01 -27.28
CA VAL A 59 12.77 0.12 -26.62
C VAL A 59 13.29 1.54 -26.77
N LEU A 60 13.38 2.28 -25.68
CA LEU A 60 13.96 3.61 -25.66
C LEU A 60 15.48 3.46 -25.66
N LYS A 61 16.16 4.09 -26.62
CA LYS A 61 17.62 4.08 -26.74
C LYS A 61 18.25 4.80 -25.55
N ASP A 62 19.35 4.23 -25.04
CA ASP A 62 20.12 4.82 -23.95
C ASP A 62 20.56 6.25 -24.27
N GLY A 63 20.59 7.10 -23.25
CA GLY A 63 20.97 8.50 -23.35
C GLY A 63 20.03 9.45 -22.61
N VAL A 64 20.28 10.74 -22.76
CA VAL A 64 19.49 11.81 -22.13
C VAL A 64 18.35 12.22 -23.04
N TRP A 65 17.15 12.20 -22.48
CA TRP A 65 15.89 12.54 -23.13
C TRP A 65 15.34 13.85 -22.52
N THR A 66 15.73 14.98 -23.06
CA THR A 66 15.34 16.30 -22.54
C THR A 66 14.02 16.76 -23.14
N ASP A 67 13.13 17.27 -22.29
CA ASP A 67 11.83 17.88 -22.65
C ASP A 67 10.91 16.94 -23.47
N GLN A 68 10.94 15.65 -23.17
CA GLN A 68 10.15 14.65 -23.89
C GLN A 68 8.81 14.40 -23.21
N TRP A 69 7.73 14.55 -23.94
CA TRP A 69 6.41 14.09 -23.52
C TRP A 69 6.07 12.76 -24.18
N ILE A 70 6.36 11.68 -23.48
CA ILE A 70 6.08 10.33 -23.95
C ILE A 70 4.61 10.00 -23.70
N ARG A 71 3.88 9.61 -24.74
CA ARG A 71 2.51 9.09 -24.64
C ARG A 71 2.51 7.62 -25.01
N PHE A 72 2.52 6.78 -23.99
CA PHE A 72 2.46 5.33 -24.15
C PHE A 72 0.99 4.89 -24.09
N GLU A 73 0.35 4.84 -25.25
CA GLU A 73 -1.09 4.67 -25.40
C GLU A 73 -1.42 3.46 -26.27
N GLY A 74 -1.97 2.40 -25.70
CA GLY A 74 -2.24 1.17 -26.43
C GLY A 74 -3.02 0.15 -25.62
N ASN A 75 -3.20 -1.04 -26.21
CA ASN A 75 -3.82 -2.16 -25.54
C ASN A 75 -2.97 -3.41 -25.75
N GLY A 76 -2.45 -3.95 -24.67
CA GLY A 76 -1.95 -5.31 -24.60
C GLY A 76 -3.06 -6.28 -24.17
N THR A 77 -2.66 -7.46 -23.72
CA THR A 77 -3.52 -8.44 -23.02
C THR A 77 -2.79 -8.94 -21.78
N ALA A 78 -3.49 -9.63 -20.89
CA ALA A 78 -2.87 -10.22 -19.69
C ALA A 78 -1.72 -11.17 -20.03
N GLN A 79 -1.83 -11.91 -21.14
CA GLN A 79 -0.81 -12.87 -21.59
C GLN A 79 0.26 -12.24 -22.51
N ALA A 80 -0.07 -11.10 -23.14
CA ALA A 80 0.80 -10.40 -24.07
C ALA A 80 0.71 -8.88 -23.83
N PRO A 81 1.27 -8.35 -22.73
CA PRO A 81 1.27 -6.92 -22.47
C PRO A 81 2.12 -6.18 -23.50
N LEU A 82 1.73 -4.96 -23.82
CA LEU A 82 2.56 -4.06 -24.61
C LEU A 82 3.58 -3.40 -23.66
N VAL A 83 4.86 -3.42 -24.03
CA VAL A 83 5.95 -3.00 -23.15
C VAL A 83 6.65 -1.74 -23.67
N LEU A 84 6.90 -0.78 -22.79
CA LEU A 84 7.83 0.34 -22.99
C LEU A 84 9.00 0.15 -22.01
N ARG A 85 10.22 0.04 -22.53
CA ARG A 85 11.39 -0.14 -21.68
C ARG A 85 12.59 0.68 -22.10
N ALA A 86 13.47 0.97 -21.14
CA ALA A 86 14.81 1.39 -21.48
C ALA A 86 15.56 0.27 -22.22
N GLN A 87 16.47 0.64 -23.10
CA GLN A 87 17.40 -0.29 -23.74
C GLN A 87 18.25 -0.96 -22.66
N THR A 88 18.90 -0.17 -21.83
CA THR A 88 19.59 -0.62 -20.60
C THR A 88 18.90 0.03 -19.40
N PRO A 89 18.43 -0.74 -18.42
CA PRO A 89 17.76 -0.17 -17.23
C PRO A 89 18.59 0.93 -16.56
N GLY A 90 17.94 2.08 -16.29
CA GLY A 90 18.57 3.24 -15.67
C GLY A 90 19.38 4.14 -16.61
N GLN A 91 19.63 3.73 -17.87
CA GLN A 91 20.42 4.51 -18.82
C GLN A 91 19.60 5.39 -19.75
N VAL A 92 18.28 5.32 -19.68
CA VAL A 92 17.36 6.28 -20.30
C VAL A 92 16.99 7.31 -19.27
N VAL A 93 17.59 8.51 -19.38
CA VAL A 93 17.48 9.58 -18.40
C VAL A 93 16.60 10.70 -18.95
N LEU A 94 15.40 10.83 -18.37
CA LEU A 94 14.43 11.85 -18.72
C LEU A 94 14.66 13.11 -17.86
N THR A 95 14.91 14.25 -18.50
CA THR A 95 15.29 15.52 -17.87
C THR A 95 14.40 16.68 -18.34
N GLY A 96 14.61 17.85 -17.76
CA GLY A 96 13.87 19.06 -18.13
C GLY A 96 12.38 18.95 -17.80
N THR A 97 11.50 19.15 -18.79
CA THR A 97 10.04 19.04 -18.64
C THR A 97 9.50 17.67 -19.05
N SER A 98 10.35 16.64 -19.07
CA SER A 98 9.97 15.30 -19.52
C SER A 98 8.91 14.67 -18.64
N ARG A 99 7.95 13.98 -19.28
CA ARG A 99 6.81 13.32 -18.61
C ARG A 99 6.29 12.14 -19.41
N LEU A 100 5.54 11.26 -18.74
CA LEU A 100 4.99 10.03 -19.32
C LEU A 100 3.50 9.90 -19.03
N ASP A 101 2.71 9.72 -20.08
CA ASP A 101 1.30 9.30 -19.99
C ASP A 101 1.19 7.82 -20.34
N ILE A 102 0.47 7.06 -19.51
CA ILE A 102 0.12 5.64 -19.73
C ILE A 102 -1.40 5.58 -19.89
N SER A 103 -1.90 5.16 -21.05
CA SER A 103 -3.34 5.17 -21.34
C SER A 103 -3.77 3.96 -22.15
N GLY A 104 -4.75 3.23 -21.66
CA GLY A 104 -5.24 1.97 -22.24
C GLY A 104 -5.12 0.80 -21.27
N GLN A 105 -4.83 -0.41 -21.76
CA GLN A 105 -4.87 -1.61 -20.95
C GLN A 105 -3.64 -2.49 -21.12
N TRP A 106 -3.24 -3.18 -20.04
CA TRP A 106 -2.15 -4.15 -20.05
C TRP A 106 -0.86 -3.58 -20.65
N LEU A 107 -0.49 -2.38 -20.18
CA LEU A 107 0.73 -1.69 -20.55
C LEU A 107 1.77 -1.86 -19.42
N VAL A 108 3.01 -2.10 -19.79
CA VAL A 108 4.12 -2.22 -18.83
C VAL A 108 5.20 -1.22 -19.18
N VAL A 109 5.58 -0.38 -18.21
CA VAL A 109 6.72 0.56 -18.32
C VAL A 109 7.80 0.15 -17.34
N LYS A 110 9.06 0.08 -17.82
CA LYS A 110 10.18 -0.33 -16.96
C LYS A 110 11.55 0.26 -17.31
N GLY A 111 12.39 0.43 -16.29
CA GLY A 111 13.82 0.74 -16.44
C GLY A 111 14.14 2.22 -16.72
N LEU A 112 13.19 3.14 -16.58
CA LEU A 112 13.38 4.57 -16.82
C LEU A 112 13.90 5.31 -15.57
N ARG A 113 14.64 6.38 -15.82
CA ARG A 113 15.13 7.30 -14.79
C ARG A 113 14.68 8.73 -15.11
N PHE A 114 14.00 9.38 -14.19
CA PHE A 114 13.65 10.78 -14.22
C PHE A 114 14.52 11.53 -13.22
N GLU A 115 15.27 12.52 -13.68
CA GLU A 115 16.11 13.35 -12.80
C GLU A 115 16.36 14.73 -13.41
N ASN A 116 16.77 15.69 -12.57
CA ASN A 116 17.15 17.03 -13.02
C ASN A 116 16.09 17.70 -13.90
N GLY A 117 14.83 17.57 -13.54
CA GLY A 117 13.72 18.17 -14.25
C GLY A 117 12.71 18.81 -13.32
N ALA A 118 11.77 19.54 -13.92
CA ALA A 118 10.66 20.18 -13.22
C ALA A 118 9.47 20.37 -14.15
N LEU A 119 8.27 20.40 -13.56
CA LEU A 119 7.02 20.60 -14.30
C LEU A 119 6.30 21.86 -13.81
N ALA A 120 5.40 22.37 -14.65
CA ALA A 120 4.48 23.41 -14.23
C ALA A 120 3.41 22.88 -13.26
N SER A 121 2.78 23.80 -12.53
CA SER A 121 1.72 23.48 -11.58
C SER A 121 0.59 22.66 -12.23
N GLY A 122 0.07 21.68 -11.51
CA GLY A 122 -1.02 20.81 -11.93
C GLY A 122 -0.60 19.68 -12.90
N GLN A 123 0.68 19.57 -13.23
CA GLN A 123 1.19 18.50 -14.11
C GLN A 123 1.59 17.24 -13.32
N HIS A 124 1.98 16.21 -14.07
CA HIS A 124 2.37 14.90 -13.53
C HIS A 124 3.62 14.40 -14.26
N VAL A 125 4.60 13.88 -13.53
CA VAL A 125 5.79 13.26 -14.14
C VAL A 125 5.37 11.96 -14.84
N ILE A 126 4.60 11.13 -14.16
CA ILE A 126 4.04 9.89 -14.70
C ILE A 126 2.56 9.84 -14.33
N ARG A 127 1.68 9.68 -15.31
CA ARG A 127 0.25 9.54 -15.04
C ARG A 127 -0.39 8.40 -15.80
N PHE A 128 -1.34 7.73 -15.18
CA PHE A 128 -2.07 6.58 -15.71
C PHE A 128 -3.38 7.01 -16.38
N THR A 129 -3.29 8.02 -17.23
CA THR A 129 -4.39 8.50 -18.07
C THR A 129 -3.84 9.23 -19.28
N GLY A 130 -4.62 9.35 -20.35
CA GLY A 130 -4.22 10.03 -21.57
C GLY A 130 -5.37 10.13 -22.56
N ARG A 131 -5.07 10.19 -23.86
CA ARG A 131 -6.09 10.34 -24.91
C ARG A 131 -7.02 9.14 -25.05
N LYS A 132 -6.58 7.94 -24.64
CA LYS A 132 -7.39 6.72 -24.65
C LYS A 132 -8.14 6.49 -23.32
N GLY A 133 -8.20 7.51 -22.46
CA GLY A 133 -8.84 7.44 -21.15
C GLY A 133 -7.91 6.95 -20.04
N ASP A 134 -8.49 6.54 -18.92
CA ASP A 134 -7.76 6.04 -17.78
C ASP A 134 -7.16 4.66 -18.04
N ALA A 135 -6.01 4.40 -17.42
CA ALA A 135 -5.31 3.13 -17.55
C ALA A 135 -5.98 2.01 -16.75
N ALA A 136 -5.95 0.79 -17.27
CA ALA A 136 -6.42 -0.38 -16.54
C ALA A 136 -5.44 -1.56 -16.67
N ASN A 137 -5.16 -2.24 -15.56
CA ASN A 137 -4.24 -3.38 -15.50
C ASN A 137 -2.83 -3.04 -16.02
N CYS A 138 -2.39 -1.80 -15.87
CA CYS A 138 -1.09 -1.31 -16.30
C CYS A 138 -0.08 -1.35 -15.14
N ARG A 139 1.21 -1.44 -15.48
CA ARG A 139 2.29 -1.56 -14.50
C ARG A 139 3.43 -0.60 -14.79
N LEU A 140 3.86 0.12 -13.76
CA LEU A 140 5.10 0.87 -13.70
C LEU A 140 6.06 0.14 -12.76
N THR A 141 7.20 -0.28 -13.25
CA THR A 141 8.14 -1.09 -12.46
C THR A 141 9.60 -0.76 -12.75
N ASN A 142 10.47 -0.90 -11.75
CA ASN A 142 11.90 -0.62 -11.90
C ASN A 142 12.19 0.77 -12.50
N VAL A 143 11.49 1.80 -12.00
CA VAL A 143 11.65 3.20 -12.41
C VAL A 143 12.21 4.01 -11.24
N THR A 144 13.03 5.01 -11.54
CA THR A 144 13.56 5.93 -10.54
C THR A 144 13.12 7.36 -10.87
N VAL A 145 12.63 8.08 -9.86
CA VAL A 145 12.41 9.53 -9.91
C VAL A 145 13.22 10.15 -8.78
N VAL A 146 14.24 10.94 -9.12
CA VAL A 146 15.19 11.52 -8.15
C VAL A 146 15.29 13.01 -8.37
N ASN A 147 15.07 13.79 -7.31
CA ASN A 147 15.26 15.25 -7.33
C ASN A 147 14.62 15.94 -8.55
N TYR A 148 13.46 15.44 -8.98
CA TYR A 148 12.70 16.03 -10.09
C TYR A 148 11.85 17.17 -9.54
N ASN A 149 12.51 18.32 -9.29
CA ASN A 149 12.00 19.41 -8.46
C ASN A 149 12.09 20.77 -9.14
N PRO A 150 11.11 21.65 -8.91
CA PRO A 150 11.16 23.05 -9.34
C PRO A 150 12.11 23.84 -8.40
N VAL A 151 12.55 25.00 -8.84
CA VAL A 151 13.32 25.93 -8.01
C VAL A 151 12.44 26.48 -6.86
N ASP A 152 11.17 26.77 -7.15
CA ASP A 152 10.18 27.18 -6.15
C ASP A 152 9.42 25.97 -5.63
N PRO A 153 9.60 25.57 -4.36
CA PRO A 153 8.96 24.39 -3.79
C PRO A 153 7.44 24.53 -3.59
N THR A 154 6.87 25.73 -3.77
CA THR A 154 5.42 25.95 -3.71
C THR A 154 4.71 25.53 -5.00
N ILE A 155 5.43 25.34 -6.11
CA ILE A 155 4.88 24.82 -7.36
C ILE A 155 4.40 23.42 -7.16
N ARG A 156 3.08 23.21 -7.35
CA ARG A 156 2.41 21.94 -7.06
C ARG A 156 2.27 21.07 -8.30
N TYR A 157 3.00 19.95 -8.35
CA TYR A 157 2.77 18.87 -9.32
C TYR A 157 3.02 17.50 -8.70
N PHE A 158 2.68 16.42 -9.41
CA PHE A 158 2.66 15.06 -8.86
C PHE A 158 3.71 14.20 -9.56
N TRP A 159 4.37 13.32 -8.81
CA TRP A 159 5.32 12.43 -9.45
C TRP A 159 4.63 11.26 -10.13
N VAL A 160 3.81 10.49 -9.41
CA VAL A 160 3.03 9.40 -9.99
C VAL A 160 1.55 9.58 -9.67
N SER A 161 0.72 9.56 -10.70
CA SER A 161 -0.73 9.69 -10.57
C SER A 161 -1.43 8.48 -11.15
N LEU A 162 -2.05 7.70 -10.28
CA LEU A 162 -2.85 6.54 -10.65
C LEU A 162 -4.29 6.97 -10.92
N PHE A 163 -4.78 6.69 -12.11
CA PHE A 163 -6.16 6.81 -12.53
C PHE A 163 -6.63 5.45 -13.03
N GLY A 164 -7.94 5.22 -13.04
CA GLY A 164 -8.53 3.97 -13.56
C GLY A 164 -8.48 2.82 -12.55
N GLN A 165 -8.15 1.60 -12.99
CA GLN A 165 -8.32 0.42 -12.15
C GLN A 165 -7.18 -0.59 -12.29
N ASN A 166 -6.91 -1.32 -11.19
CA ASN A 166 -5.97 -2.45 -11.15
C ASN A 166 -4.56 -2.14 -11.67
N ASN A 167 -4.11 -0.90 -11.55
CA ASN A 167 -2.76 -0.53 -11.93
C ASN A 167 -1.78 -0.80 -10.79
N ARG A 168 -0.53 -1.03 -11.13
CA ARG A 168 0.52 -1.35 -10.17
C ARG A 168 1.74 -0.45 -10.34
N VAL A 169 2.27 0.02 -9.21
CA VAL A 169 3.56 0.72 -9.12
C VAL A 169 4.45 -0.07 -8.18
N ASP A 170 5.52 -0.66 -8.70
CA ASP A 170 6.36 -1.53 -7.90
C ASP A 170 7.86 -1.44 -8.23
N HIS A 171 8.70 -1.92 -7.30
CA HIS A 171 10.16 -1.96 -7.44
C HIS A 171 10.74 -0.65 -7.98
N SER A 172 10.17 0.49 -7.57
CA SER A 172 10.57 1.80 -8.02
C SER A 172 11.14 2.62 -6.87
N ARG A 173 12.01 3.60 -7.18
CA ARG A 173 12.61 4.51 -6.20
C ARG A 173 12.13 5.92 -6.43
N PHE A 174 11.68 6.57 -5.37
CA PHE A 174 11.22 7.95 -5.34
C PHE A 174 12.00 8.69 -4.28
N GLU A 175 12.90 9.58 -4.68
CA GLU A 175 13.85 10.21 -3.77
C GLU A 175 13.91 11.72 -3.92
N GLY A 176 13.88 12.41 -2.78
CA GLY A 176 14.23 13.84 -2.69
C GLY A 176 13.18 14.79 -3.28
N GLN A 177 11.90 14.41 -3.32
CA GLN A 177 10.82 15.35 -3.69
C GLN A 177 10.70 16.43 -2.61
N ASN A 178 10.99 17.70 -2.96
CA ASN A 178 11.01 18.81 -2.01
C ASN A 178 9.93 19.87 -2.28
N HIS A 179 8.99 19.61 -3.18
CA HIS A 179 7.95 20.56 -3.58
C HIS A 179 6.53 20.08 -3.25
N SER A 180 5.58 20.99 -3.30
CA SER A 180 4.15 20.68 -3.14
C SER A 180 3.66 19.69 -4.19
N GLY A 181 2.81 18.78 -3.76
CA GLY A 181 2.26 17.68 -4.57
C GLY A 181 2.67 16.30 -4.03
N VAL A 182 1.80 15.34 -4.20
CA VAL A 182 1.96 13.98 -3.67
C VAL A 182 2.96 13.18 -4.51
N THR A 183 3.77 12.32 -3.88
CA THR A 183 4.70 11.45 -4.62
C THR A 183 3.94 10.39 -5.41
N VAL A 184 3.03 9.64 -4.76
CA VAL A 184 2.14 8.69 -5.44
C VAL A 184 0.71 8.97 -5.02
N VAL A 185 -0.14 9.39 -5.96
CA VAL A 185 -1.54 9.69 -5.68
C VAL A 185 -2.49 8.79 -6.46
N VAL A 186 -3.50 8.27 -5.76
CA VAL A 186 -4.64 7.56 -6.37
C VAL A 186 -5.78 8.57 -6.55
N TRP A 187 -6.11 8.85 -7.79
CA TRP A 187 -7.25 9.68 -8.17
C TRP A 187 -8.46 8.80 -8.40
N ARG A 188 -9.51 9.06 -7.66
CA ARG A 188 -10.69 8.20 -7.62
C ARG A 188 -11.84 8.76 -8.45
N LYS A 189 -12.72 7.86 -8.88
CA LYS A 189 -14.06 8.17 -9.35
C LYS A 189 -15.09 7.71 -8.32
N PRO A 190 -16.20 8.42 -8.16
CA PRO A 190 -17.26 7.99 -7.27
C PRO A 190 -17.71 6.55 -7.58
N ASP A 191 -17.96 5.76 -6.54
CA ASP A 191 -18.51 4.40 -6.61
C ASP A 191 -17.73 3.39 -7.49
N VAL A 192 -16.47 3.69 -7.79
CA VAL A 192 -15.57 2.80 -8.52
C VAL A 192 -14.48 2.29 -7.60
N ARG A 193 -14.36 0.97 -7.48
CA ARG A 193 -13.25 0.33 -6.76
C ARG A 193 -12.00 0.39 -7.61
N ASP A 194 -10.93 0.99 -7.12
CA ASP A 194 -9.71 1.21 -7.89
C ASP A 194 -8.83 -0.04 -7.96
N GLY A 195 -8.66 -0.74 -6.82
CA GLY A 195 -7.89 -1.98 -6.72
C GLY A 195 -6.42 -1.85 -7.12
N HIS A 196 -5.81 -0.68 -6.92
CA HIS A 196 -4.40 -0.46 -7.25
C HIS A 196 -3.47 -1.20 -6.28
N ILE A 197 -2.25 -1.49 -6.75
CA ILE A 197 -1.17 -2.08 -5.94
C ILE A 197 0.05 -1.15 -5.97
N ILE A 198 0.51 -0.75 -4.78
CA ILE A 198 1.74 0.04 -4.59
C ILE A 198 2.65 -0.79 -3.70
N ASP A 199 3.65 -1.46 -4.30
CA ASP A 199 4.45 -2.42 -3.54
C ASP A 199 5.94 -2.44 -3.89
N ARG A 200 6.78 -2.82 -2.90
CA ARG A 200 8.24 -2.95 -3.04
C ARG A 200 8.92 -1.70 -3.58
N ASN A 201 8.33 -0.52 -3.32
CA ASN A 201 8.95 0.74 -3.68
C ASN A 201 9.81 1.27 -2.53
N TYR A 202 10.80 2.05 -2.88
CA TYR A 202 11.64 2.80 -1.96
C TYR A 202 11.30 4.29 -2.02
N PHE A 203 10.70 4.81 -0.97
CA PHE A 203 10.43 6.23 -0.76
C PHE A 203 11.48 6.79 0.19
N LEU A 204 12.23 7.80 -0.25
CA LEU A 204 13.45 8.21 0.45
C LEU A 204 13.63 9.72 0.45
N ASN A 205 14.10 10.26 1.59
CA ASN A 205 14.60 11.63 1.71
C ASN A 205 13.62 12.71 1.20
N ARG A 206 12.36 12.64 1.58
CA ARG A 206 11.41 13.72 1.36
C ARG A 206 11.51 14.70 2.52
N PRO A 207 12.07 15.92 2.33
CA PRO A 207 12.22 16.89 3.41
C PRO A 207 10.87 17.46 3.84
N PRO A 208 10.77 18.07 5.04
CA PRO A 208 9.58 18.73 5.52
C PRO A 208 9.07 19.81 4.54
N GLY A 209 7.78 19.76 4.24
CA GLY A 209 7.09 20.73 3.43
C GLY A 209 6.57 21.92 4.25
N VAL A 210 6.02 22.91 3.57
CA VAL A 210 5.52 24.15 4.19
C VAL A 210 4.02 24.14 4.49
N GLY A 211 3.38 22.98 4.43
CA GLY A 211 1.93 22.84 4.69
C GLY A 211 1.33 21.57 4.11
N ASN A 212 0.02 21.59 3.83
CA ASN A 212 -0.72 20.47 3.28
C ASN A 212 -0.37 20.23 1.80
N GLY A 213 -0.35 18.99 1.38
CA GLY A 213 -0.07 18.58 0.00
C GLY A 213 1.34 18.04 -0.23
N PHE A 214 2.00 17.62 0.85
CA PHE A 214 3.33 17.00 0.82
C PHE A 214 3.30 15.52 1.22
N GLU A 215 2.16 14.86 1.08
CA GLU A 215 2.01 13.42 1.37
C GLU A 215 2.91 12.57 0.45
N THR A 216 3.47 11.49 0.96
CA THR A 216 4.21 10.52 0.14
C THR A 216 3.24 9.64 -0.64
N ILE A 217 2.23 9.08 0.00
CA ILE A 217 1.12 8.40 -0.69
C ILE A 217 -0.20 9.03 -0.26
N ARG A 218 -1.09 9.29 -1.23
CA ARG A 218 -2.47 9.67 -0.94
C ARG A 218 -3.44 8.80 -1.73
N ILE A 219 -4.40 8.19 -1.04
CA ILE A 219 -5.43 7.35 -1.64
C ILE A 219 -6.77 8.08 -1.58
N GLY A 220 -7.17 8.67 -2.70
CA GLY A 220 -8.41 9.44 -2.84
C GLY A 220 -8.30 10.90 -2.44
N THR A 221 -9.45 11.54 -2.44
CA THR A 221 -9.70 12.90 -1.95
C THR A 221 -10.90 12.91 -1.02
N SER A 222 -11.12 14.01 -0.31
CA SER A 222 -12.28 14.12 0.57
C SER A 222 -13.63 14.01 -0.17
N ALA A 223 -13.66 14.28 -1.47
CA ALA A 223 -14.90 14.22 -2.26
C ALA A 223 -15.42 12.78 -2.44
N GLU A 224 -14.51 11.80 -2.54
CA GLU A 224 -14.84 10.38 -2.75
C GLU A 224 -14.64 9.54 -1.47
N ALA A 225 -14.54 10.18 -0.32
CA ALA A 225 -14.18 9.54 0.95
C ALA A 225 -15.16 8.46 1.42
N SER A 226 -16.41 8.53 1.00
CA SER A 226 -17.47 7.56 1.36
C SER A 226 -17.47 6.28 0.52
N SER A 227 -16.55 6.13 -0.44
CA SER A 227 -16.51 4.97 -1.31
C SER A 227 -15.20 4.18 -1.17
N ASP A 228 -15.24 2.88 -1.52
CA ASP A 228 -14.15 1.94 -1.31
C ASP A 228 -13.15 1.95 -2.47
N SER A 229 -11.88 2.19 -2.16
CA SER A 229 -10.78 2.10 -3.13
C SER A 229 -10.28 0.66 -3.30
N GLY A 230 -10.10 -0.07 -2.20
CA GLY A 230 -9.50 -1.39 -2.20
C GLY A 230 -8.04 -1.37 -2.66
N THR A 231 -7.35 -0.26 -2.48
CA THR A 231 -5.92 -0.15 -2.82
C THR A 231 -5.06 -0.90 -1.82
N LEU A 232 -4.09 -1.64 -2.32
CA LEU A 232 -3.10 -2.38 -1.55
C LEU A 232 -1.77 -1.62 -1.53
N VAL A 233 -1.30 -1.25 -0.33
CA VAL A 233 0.03 -0.65 -0.09
C VAL A 233 0.85 -1.63 0.74
N GLN A 234 1.84 -2.30 0.13
CA GLN A 234 2.56 -3.36 0.84
C GLN A 234 4.05 -3.41 0.52
N LEU A 235 4.83 -3.89 1.50
CA LEU A 235 6.25 -4.18 1.29
C LEU A 235 7.04 -2.97 0.74
N ASN A 236 6.64 -1.75 1.06
CA ASN A 236 7.39 -0.55 0.73
C ASN A 236 8.28 -0.14 1.90
N LEU A 237 9.43 0.43 1.59
CA LEU A 237 10.28 1.11 2.56
C LEU A 237 10.07 2.62 2.43
N PHE A 238 9.68 3.24 3.54
CA PHE A 238 9.63 4.69 3.73
C PHE A 238 10.79 5.06 4.66
N GLU A 239 11.69 5.90 4.20
CA GLU A 239 12.85 6.30 4.99
C GLU A 239 13.05 7.81 4.90
N ARG A 240 12.94 8.51 6.03
CA ARG A 240 13.02 9.98 6.10
C ARG A 240 12.06 10.65 5.09
N THR A 241 10.80 10.23 5.11
CA THR A 241 9.74 10.79 4.26
C THR A 241 8.88 11.75 5.08
N ASP A 242 9.41 12.94 5.31
CA ASP A 242 8.97 13.91 6.32
C ASP A 242 8.14 15.05 5.74
N GLY A 243 7.62 14.90 4.52
CA GLY A 243 6.94 15.96 3.78
C GLY A 243 5.82 16.65 4.54
N GLU A 244 4.98 15.87 5.21
CA GLU A 244 3.95 16.38 6.13
C GLU A 244 3.52 15.30 7.13
N LEU A 245 2.61 15.67 8.03
CA LEU A 245 2.04 14.80 9.06
C LEU A 245 1.44 13.49 8.49
N GLU A 246 0.89 13.50 7.29
CA GLU A 246 0.26 12.36 6.64
C GLU A 246 1.20 11.72 5.61
N THR A 247 2.19 10.94 6.02
CA THR A 247 3.08 10.22 5.10
C THR A 247 2.29 9.32 4.15
N VAL A 248 1.32 8.57 4.71
CA VAL A 248 0.31 7.84 3.93
C VAL A 248 -1.06 8.37 4.33
N SER A 249 -1.70 9.13 3.45
CA SER A 249 -3.01 9.74 3.66
C SER A 249 -4.09 8.90 2.99
N VAL A 250 -4.95 8.26 3.79
CA VAL A 250 -6.05 7.42 3.31
C VAL A 250 -7.35 8.18 3.39
N LYS A 251 -7.95 8.47 2.22
CA LYS A 251 -9.23 9.20 2.09
C LYS A 251 -10.25 8.37 1.30
N SER A 252 -10.38 7.10 1.66
CA SER A 252 -11.29 6.13 1.05
C SER A 252 -11.38 4.87 1.91
N GLY A 253 -12.37 4.01 1.65
CA GLY A 253 -12.56 2.77 2.38
C GLY A 253 -11.82 1.56 1.79
N ASP A 254 -11.82 0.47 2.57
CA ASP A 254 -11.42 -0.89 2.21
C ASP A 254 -10.00 -1.04 1.65
N ASN A 255 -9.06 -0.23 2.15
CA ASN A 255 -7.64 -0.34 1.79
C ASN A 255 -6.91 -1.29 2.75
N ASP A 256 -5.86 -1.98 2.24
CA ASP A 256 -4.97 -2.84 3.03
C ASP A 256 -3.53 -2.27 3.00
N ILE A 257 -3.06 -1.79 4.15
CA ILE A 257 -1.72 -1.22 4.32
C ILE A 257 -0.92 -2.19 5.18
N ARG A 258 0.01 -2.93 4.55
CA ARG A 258 0.63 -4.05 5.23
C ARG A 258 2.10 -4.28 4.90
N PHE A 259 2.82 -4.80 5.89
CA PHE A 259 4.21 -5.25 5.75
C PHE A 259 5.14 -4.17 5.17
N ASN A 260 4.79 -2.89 5.40
CA ASN A 260 5.66 -1.78 5.07
C ASN A 260 6.61 -1.50 6.24
N THR A 261 7.75 -0.91 5.93
CA THR A 261 8.68 -0.40 6.93
C THR A 261 8.75 1.12 6.84
N PHE A 262 8.49 1.77 7.97
CA PHE A 262 8.63 3.22 8.17
C PHE A 262 9.84 3.43 9.07
N ARG A 263 10.94 3.98 8.53
CA ARG A 263 12.18 4.20 9.26
C ARG A 263 12.49 5.69 9.33
N GLU A 264 12.69 6.20 10.54
CA GLU A 264 13.03 7.61 10.78
C GLU A 264 12.00 8.58 10.12
N VAL A 265 10.73 8.23 10.08
CA VAL A 265 9.68 8.98 9.38
C VAL A 265 9.00 9.96 10.34
N VAL A 266 9.12 11.27 10.06
CA VAL A 266 8.35 12.33 10.73
C VAL A 266 7.01 12.48 10.04
N GLY A 267 6.10 11.56 10.35
CA GLY A 267 4.77 11.46 9.73
C GLY A 267 4.05 10.19 10.17
N THR A 268 2.84 10.00 9.71
CA THR A 268 1.97 8.90 10.13
C THR A 268 1.30 8.20 8.95
N VAL A 269 0.88 6.95 9.17
CA VAL A 269 -0.21 6.37 8.39
C VAL A 269 -1.51 6.95 8.94
N THR A 270 -2.20 7.75 8.15
CA THR A 270 -3.42 8.44 8.57
C THR A 270 -4.63 7.89 7.84
N LEU A 271 -5.52 7.24 8.57
CA LEU A 271 -6.88 6.91 8.11
C LEU A 271 -7.72 8.18 8.27
N ARG A 272 -7.68 9.04 7.24
CA ARG A 272 -8.23 10.40 7.32
C ARG A 272 -9.74 10.42 7.09
N ASN A 273 -10.20 9.60 6.14
CA ASN A 273 -11.60 9.40 5.78
C ASN A 273 -11.77 7.99 5.21
N GLY A 274 -13.03 7.56 5.06
CA GLY A 274 -13.38 6.21 4.60
C GLY A 274 -13.36 5.21 5.74
N ASP A 275 -14.03 4.10 5.54
CA ASP A 275 -14.28 3.07 6.55
C ASP A 275 -13.63 1.73 6.16
N GLY A 276 -13.57 0.78 7.07
CA GLY A 276 -13.16 -0.60 6.76
C GLY A 276 -11.70 -0.81 6.36
N ASN A 277 -10.80 0.13 6.66
CA ASN A 277 -9.39 -0.02 6.31
C ASN A 277 -8.68 -1.00 7.26
N LEU A 278 -7.75 -1.78 6.71
CA LEU A 278 -6.89 -2.72 7.43
C LEU A 278 -5.45 -2.22 7.43
N VAL A 279 -4.84 -2.06 8.61
CA VAL A 279 -3.43 -1.69 8.78
C VAL A 279 -2.75 -2.80 9.58
N ARG A 280 -1.85 -3.57 8.94
CA ARG A 280 -1.33 -4.78 9.58
C ARG A 280 0.11 -5.12 9.23
N GLY A 281 0.83 -5.70 10.20
CA GLY A 281 2.18 -6.22 10.01
C GLY A 281 3.19 -5.17 9.55
N ASN A 282 2.95 -3.88 9.82
CA ASN A 282 3.89 -2.84 9.48
C ASN A 282 4.90 -2.62 10.62
N PHE A 283 6.11 -2.23 10.24
CA PHE A 283 7.18 -1.88 11.16
C PHE A 283 7.38 -0.36 11.17
N PHE A 284 7.19 0.26 12.32
CA PHE A 284 7.45 1.68 12.57
C PHE A 284 8.69 1.79 13.47
N LEU A 285 9.82 2.15 12.88
CA LEU A 285 11.13 2.22 13.53
C LEU A 285 11.58 3.67 13.59
N GLY A 286 11.40 4.30 14.74
CA GLY A 286 11.63 5.73 14.92
C GLY A 286 13.09 6.10 15.05
N ASP A 287 13.94 5.18 15.50
CA ASP A 287 15.37 5.38 15.77
C ASP A 287 15.64 6.67 16.58
N HIS A 288 14.72 7.01 17.52
CA HIS A 288 14.70 8.22 18.34
C HIS A 288 14.63 9.55 17.55
N VAL A 289 14.23 9.54 16.29
CA VAL A 289 14.03 10.77 15.52
C VAL A 289 12.83 11.55 16.07
N ALA A 290 13.07 12.81 16.45
CA ALA A 290 12.04 13.68 17.02
C ALA A 290 10.86 13.86 16.05
N GLY A 291 9.64 13.58 16.50
CA GLY A 291 8.42 13.65 15.69
C GLY A 291 8.15 12.41 14.86
N SER A 292 8.95 11.33 14.98
CA SER A 292 8.59 10.07 14.32
C SER A 292 7.24 9.57 14.82
N GLY A 293 6.35 9.15 13.90
CA GLY A 293 4.96 8.87 14.21
C GLY A 293 4.50 7.47 13.77
N GLY A 294 3.35 7.06 14.28
CA GLY A 294 2.73 5.77 14.02
C GLY A 294 1.45 5.89 13.19
N ILE A 295 0.27 5.66 13.81
CA ILE A 295 -1.01 5.59 13.10
C ILE A 295 -2.00 6.61 13.68
N ARG A 296 -2.68 7.34 12.79
CA ARG A 296 -3.79 8.25 13.14
C ARG A 296 -5.09 7.73 12.54
N ILE A 297 -6.15 7.71 13.34
CA ILE A 297 -7.41 7.04 13.00
C ILE A 297 -8.57 8.00 13.09
N ASN A 298 -9.33 8.13 11.98
CA ASN A 298 -10.68 8.65 11.89
C ASN A 298 -11.52 7.66 11.08
N GLY A 299 -12.85 7.63 11.28
CA GLY A 299 -13.74 6.73 10.54
C GLY A 299 -14.05 5.45 11.33
N ARG A 300 -14.63 4.47 10.66
CA ARG A 300 -15.28 3.32 11.29
C ARG A 300 -14.77 1.99 10.77
N ASN A 301 -15.04 0.93 11.55
CA ASN A 301 -14.81 -0.45 11.13
C ASN A 301 -13.36 -0.75 10.76
N HIS A 302 -12.40 -0.03 11.31
CA HIS A 302 -10.97 -0.26 11.03
C HIS A 302 -10.40 -1.39 11.88
N VAL A 303 -9.42 -2.11 11.31
CA VAL A 303 -8.66 -3.14 12.01
C VAL A 303 -7.16 -2.79 11.95
N ILE A 304 -6.57 -2.57 13.12
CA ILE A 304 -5.15 -2.24 13.31
C ILE A 304 -4.48 -3.39 14.04
N VAL A 305 -3.74 -4.24 13.34
CA VAL A 305 -3.34 -5.53 13.88
C VAL A 305 -1.91 -5.93 13.52
N ASN A 306 -1.20 -6.55 14.46
CA ASN A 306 0.15 -7.10 14.24
C ASN A 306 1.19 -6.05 13.80
N ASN A 307 1.01 -4.75 14.12
CA ASN A 307 2.00 -3.73 13.82
C ASN A 307 3.01 -3.62 14.96
N TYR A 308 4.25 -3.34 14.60
CA TYR A 308 5.36 -3.19 15.51
C TYR A 308 5.87 -1.75 15.52
N PHE A 309 5.96 -1.14 16.71
CA PHE A 309 6.40 0.24 16.92
C PHE A 309 7.58 0.25 17.89
N GLN A 310 8.69 0.84 17.48
CA GLN A 310 9.91 0.92 18.30
C GLN A 310 10.54 2.30 18.21
N ASP A 311 10.95 2.84 19.36
CA ASP A 311 11.74 4.06 19.51
C ASP A 311 11.11 5.29 18.83
N LEU A 312 9.77 5.39 18.80
CA LEU A 312 9.07 6.54 18.25
C LEU A 312 9.11 7.73 19.21
N MET A 313 9.31 8.94 18.68
CA MET A 313 9.42 10.17 19.45
C MET A 313 8.17 11.06 19.37
N GLY A 314 7.06 10.52 18.86
CA GLY A 314 5.71 11.04 18.95
C GLY A 314 5.45 12.35 18.19
N LEU A 315 4.81 12.24 17.05
CA LEU A 315 4.27 13.39 16.32
C LEU A 315 2.86 13.76 16.80
N SER A 316 2.07 12.79 17.22
CA SER A 316 0.73 12.91 17.82
C SER A 316 0.78 12.67 19.33
N GLY A 317 -0.35 12.71 20.00
CA GLY A 317 -0.45 12.41 21.43
C GLY A 317 -0.19 10.95 21.79
N GLY A 318 -0.19 10.05 20.81
CA GLY A 318 0.12 8.63 20.97
C GLY A 318 0.60 7.99 19.68
N GLU A 319 1.17 6.78 19.79
CA GLU A 319 1.69 6.04 18.63
C GLU A 319 0.53 5.49 17.78
N ILE A 320 -0.56 5.11 18.42
CA ILE A 320 -1.85 4.90 17.76
C ILE A 320 -2.82 5.91 18.35
N SER A 321 -3.20 6.91 17.55
CA SER A 321 -4.06 8.03 17.97
C SER A 321 -5.43 7.94 17.32
N LEU A 322 -6.49 7.87 18.15
CA LEU A 322 -7.88 7.89 17.72
C LEU A 322 -8.42 9.32 17.89
N PHE A 323 -8.90 9.90 16.79
CA PHE A 323 -9.35 11.29 16.77
C PHE A 323 -10.80 11.44 17.19
N CYS A 324 -11.08 12.48 17.95
CA CYS A 324 -12.44 12.92 18.12
C CYS A 324 -13.04 13.36 16.79
N GLY A 325 -14.28 12.98 16.56
CA GLY A 325 -15.01 13.33 15.35
C GLY A 325 -15.79 14.65 15.45
N VAL A 326 -16.14 15.19 14.29
CA VAL A 326 -17.08 16.29 14.16
C VAL A 326 -18.51 15.71 14.18
N PRO A 327 -19.46 16.27 14.92
CA PRO A 327 -20.87 15.90 14.79
C PRO A 327 -21.38 16.18 13.37
N ASN A 328 -22.02 15.18 12.72
CA ASN A 328 -22.52 15.29 11.34
C ASN A 328 -21.45 15.77 10.34
N PRO A 329 -20.36 15.03 10.16
CA PRO A 329 -19.21 15.48 9.37
C PRO A 329 -19.56 15.64 7.90
N GLY A 330 -19.07 16.71 7.28
CA GLY A 330 -19.00 16.84 5.83
C GLY A 330 -17.79 16.05 5.27
N PRO A 331 -17.65 15.95 3.93
CA PRO A 331 -16.60 15.14 3.30
C PRO A 331 -15.16 15.49 3.69
N ALA A 332 -14.91 16.76 4.06
CA ALA A 332 -13.58 17.25 4.44
C ALA A 332 -13.32 17.19 5.96
N ASP A 333 -14.35 16.94 6.76
CA ASP A 333 -14.25 16.91 8.21
C ASP A 333 -13.61 15.61 8.72
N ASN A 334 -13.34 15.56 10.02
CA ASN A 334 -12.94 14.33 10.71
C ASN A 334 -14.17 13.51 11.07
N PRO A 335 -14.42 12.38 10.42
CA PRO A 335 -15.53 11.51 10.83
C PRO A 335 -15.28 10.92 12.22
N PRO A 336 -16.34 10.65 13.00
CA PRO A 336 -16.21 9.97 14.28
C PRO A 336 -15.56 8.60 14.14
N VAL A 337 -14.72 8.26 15.11
CA VAL A 337 -14.14 6.91 15.24
C VAL A 337 -15.16 6.02 15.93
N ASP A 338 -15.50 4.89 15.30
CA ASP A 338 -16.50 3.96 15.80
C ASP A 338 -16.22 2.53 15.33
N ASN A 339 -16.38 1.54 16.20
CA ASN A 339 -16.17 0.13 15.90
C ASN A 339 -14.75 -0.15 15.33
N VAL A 340 -13.72 0.18 16.11
CA VAL A 340 -12.31 -0.02 15.72
C VAL A 340 -11.67 -1.09 16.59
N THR A 341 -11.02 -2.06 15.95
CA THR A 341 -10.25 -3.12 16.60
C THR A 341 -8.76 -2.83 16.51
N ILE A 342 -8.08 -2.76 17.66
CA ILE A 342 -6.63 -2.59 17.82
C ILE A 342 -6.11 -3.81 18.55
N ALA A 343 -5.46 -4.73 17.82
CA ALA A 343 -5.13 -6.03 18.36
C ALA A 343 -3.72 -6.50 18.00
N TYR A 344 -3.10 -7.23 18.93
CA TYR A 344 -1.78 -7.83 18.69
C TYR A 344 -0.73 -6.84 18.21
N ASN A 345 -0.78 -5.56 18.61
CA ASN A 345 0.27 -4.62 18.30
C ASN A 345 1.33 -4.62 19.42
N THR A 346 2.57 -4.37 19.07
CA THR A 346 3.68 -4.20 20.00
C THR A 346 4.19 -2.77 19.94
N VAL A 347 4.23 -2.06 21.10
CA VAL A 347 4.75 -0.70 21.22
C VAL A 347 5.87 -0.68 22.26
N ILE A 348 7.08 -0.33 21.83
CA ILE A 348 8.31 -0.45 22.64
C ILE A 348 9.11 0.85 22.62
N TYR A 349 9.53 1.30 23.83
CA TYR A 349 10.42 2.43 24.06
C TYR A 349 10.00 3.74 23.39
N SER A 350 8.71 3.94 23.13
CA SER A 350 8.17 5.15 22.56
C SER A 350 8.03 6.27 23.60
N SER A 351 8.14 7.53 23.18
CA SER A 351 8.16 8.68 24.08
C SER A 351 6.78 9.16 24.52
N LYS A 352 5.73 8.84 23.74
CA LYS A 352 4.34 9.26 23.96
C LYS A 352 3.49 8.11 24.50
N ALA A 353 2.19 8.34 24.63
CA ALA A 353 1.26 7.26 24.94
C ALA A 353 1.32 6.17 23.85
N ALA A 354 1.17 4.91 24.24
CA ALA A 354 0.99 3.88 23.23
C ALA A 354 -0.34 4.08 22.46
N PHE A 355 -1.40 4.42 23.21
CA PHE A 355 -2.75 4.66 22.66
C PHE A 355 -3.31 6.00 23.16
N LYS A 356 -3.61 6.93 22.23
CA LYS A 356 -4.30 8.18 22.53
C LYS A 356 -5.75 8.06 22.09
N LEU A 357 -6.70 8.21 23.02
CA LEU A 357 -8.11 7.89 22.79
C LEU A 357 -8.99 9.08 22.40
N ASP A 358 -8.50 10.31 22.50
CA ASP A 358 -9.28 11.53 22.28
C ASP A 358 -8.44 12.63 21.60
N GLU A 359 -7.63 12.23 20.62
CA GLU A 359 -6.75 13.17 19.93
C GLU A 359 -7.58 14.30 19.29
N GLY A 360 -7.15 15.53 19.50
CA GLY A 360 -7.77 16.73 18.91
C GLY A 360 -9.16 17.06 19.44
N CYS A 361 -9.66 16.43 20.50
CA CYS A 361 -10.92 16.80 21.13
C CYS A 361 -10.95 18.27 21.56
N GLY A 362 -12.12 18.90 21.41
CA GLY A 362 -12.34 20.30 21.77
C GLY A 362 -11.79 21.33 20.79
N THR A 363 -11.14 20.87 19.69
CA THR A 363 -10.62 21.74 18.64
C THR A 363 -11.38 21.51 17.34
N LEU A 364 -11.59 22.56 16.52
CA LEU A 364 -12.23 22.46 15.20
C LEU A 364 -13.58 21.70 15.21
N ASN A 365 -14.42 21.94 16.21
CA ASN A 365 -15.72 21.28 16.42
C ASN A 365 -15.66 19.74 16.56
N ARG A 366 -14.49 19.16 16.90
CA ARG A 366 -14.32 17.73 17.19
C ARG A 366 -14.73 17.43 18.62
N THR A 367 -15.97 17.01 18.81
CA THR A 367 -16.58 16.79 20.13
C THR A 367 -17.09 15.36 20.35
N VAL A 368 -17.10 14.53 19.30
CA VAL A 368 -17.54 13.14 19.37
C VAL A 368 -16.36 12.25 19.75
N LEU A 369 -16.41 11.68 20.94
CA LEU A 369 -15.40 10.73 21.43
C LEU A 369 -15.40 9.44 20.60
N PRO A 370 -14.23 8.82 20.37
CA PRO A 370 -14.13 7.47 19.84
C PRO A 370 -14.90 6.46 20.68
N GLN A 371 -15.68 5.58 20.06
CA GLN A 371 -16.56 4.62 20.74
C GLN A 371 -16.50 3.22 20.13
N ASN A 372 -17.04 2.21 20.85
CA ASN A 372 -17.03 0.81 20.43
C ASN A 372 -15.64 0.31 20.07
N LEU A 373 -14.66 0.59 20.93
CA LEU A 373 -13.25 0.26 20.70
C LEU A 373 -12.90 -1.09 21.33
N GLN A 374 -12.10 -1.87 20.62
CA GLN A 374 -11.56 -3.14 21.12
C GLN A 374 -10.03 -3.08 21.13
N PHE A 375 -9.41 -3.25 22.30
CA PHE A 375 -7.97 -3.40 22.48
C PHE A 375 -7.68 -4.81 22.95
N LEU A 376 -7.15 -5.65 22.07
CA LEU A 376 -7.01 -7.08 22.31
C LEU A 376 -5.55 -7.50 22.13
N ASN A 377 -4.99 -8.17 23.13
CA ASN A 377 -3.66 -8.81 23.05
C ASN A 377 -2.52 -7.85 22.61
N ASN A 378 -2.59 -6.57 22.95
CA ASN A 378 -1.50 -5.63 22.67
C ASN A 378 -0.42 -5.72 23.74
N LEU A 379 0.84 -5.57 23.33
CA LEU A 379 2.00 -5.50 24.19
C LEU A 379 2.56 -4.08 24.21
N VAL A 380 2.75 -3.49 25.39
CA VAL A 380 3.37 -2.17 25.57
C VAL A 380 4.46 -2.29 26.62
N ALA A 381 5.70 -1.91 26.26
CA ALA A 381 6.82 -1.99 27.20
C ALA A 381 7.83 -0.85 27.04
N GLY A 382 8.34 -0.37 28.18
CA GLY A 382 9.45 0.58 28.24
C GLY A 382 9.14 2.00 27.75
N ASN A 383 7.88 2.35 27.52
CA ASN A 383 7.49 3.66 27.00
C ASN A 383 7.77 4.79 28.04
N GLY A 384 8.19 5.95 27.54
CA GLY A 384 8.31 7.17 28.33
C GLY A 384 6.97 7.78 28.71
N GLY A 385 5.92 7.55 27.88
CA GLY A 385 4.54 7.97 28.12
C GLY A 385 3.66 6.87 28.70
N PRO A 386 2.39 7.17 29.03
CA PRO A 386 1.44 6.19 29.53
C PRO A 386 1.02 5.18 28.45
N SER A 387 0.54 4.00 28.86
CA SER A 387 -0.02 3.05 27.89
C SER A 387 -1.25 3.60 27.20
N PHE A 388 -2.15 4.24 27.96
CA PHE A 388 -3.30 4.98 27.42
C PHE A 388 -3.26 6.44 27.84
N ALA A 389 -3.73 7.33 26.98
CA ALA A 389 -3.99 8.74 27.26
C ALA A 389 -5.35 9.16 26.70
N GLY A 390 -6.06 10.04 27.42
CA GLY A 390 -7.37 10.57 27.03
C GLY A 390 -8.54 9.67 27.43
N GLN A 391 -9.69 9.89 26.79
CA GLN A 391 -10.97 9.27 27.13
C GLN A 391 -11.59 8.61 25.89
N ALA A 392 -12.18 7.45 26.06
CA ALA A 392 -13.08 6.83 25.09
C ALA A 392 -14.54 7.14 25.45
N GLY A 393 -15.41 7.07 24.45
CA GLY A 393 -16.86 7.00 24.62
C GLY A 393 -17.30 5.62 25.11
N GLU A 394 -18.54 5.25 24.83
CA GLU A 394 -19.10 3.97 25.22
C GLU A 394 -18.49 2.79 24.46
N GLY A 395 -18.67 1.56 24.97
CA GLY A 395 -18.33 0.32 24.27
C GLY A 395 -16.83 -0.01 24.23
N LEU A 396 -16.02 0.49 25.19
CA LEU A 396 -14.59 0.11 25.28
C LEU A 396 -14.45 -1.31 25.83
N VAL A 397 -13.75 -2.18 25.09
CA VAL A 397 -13.40 -3.55 25.46
C VAL A 397 -11.88 -3.68 25.55
N LEU A 398 -11.39 -4.25 26.66
CA LEU A 398 -9.98 -4.57 26.88
C LEU A 398 -9.86 -6.06 27.20
N ALA A 399 -9.02 -6.81 26.48
CA ALA A 399 -8.76 -8.21 26.79
C ALA A 399 -7.33 -8.63 26.39
N GLY A 400 -6.67 -9.42 27.23
CA GLY A 400 -5.37 -10.01 26.92
C GLY A 400 -4.19 -9.04 26.78
N ASN A 401 -4.35 -7.75 27.07
CA ASN A 401 -3.26 -6.79 26.90
C ASN A 401 -2.21 -6.94 28.03
N LEU A 402 -0.93 -6.81 27.67
CA LEU A 402 0.22 -6.87 28.57
C LEU A 402 1.01 -5.57 28.54
N PHE A 403 1.13 -4.91 29.70
CA PHE A 403 1.85 -3.65 29.84
C PHE A 403 2.96 -3.73 30.88
N PHE A 404 4.09 -3.06 30.62
CA PHE A 404 5.23 -3.04 31.48
C PHE A 404 5.96 -1.69 31.48
N GLY A 405 6.29 -1.21 32.68
CA GLY A 405 7.11 0.00 32.87
C GLY A 405 6.38 1.33 32.62
N ASN A 406 5.05 1.32 32.53
CA ASN A 406 4.28 2.49 32.13
C ASN A 406 3.33 2.96 33.22
N ASN A 407 3.10 4.27 33.26
CA ASN A 407 2.08 4.86 34.08
C ASN A 407 0.69 4.57 33.51
N MET A 408 -0.22 4.15 34.42
CA MET A 408 -1.63 3.94 34.04
C MET A 408 -2.42 5.24 34.07
N ILE A 409 -3.43 5.32 33.22
CA ILE A 409 -4.46 6.34 33.37
C ILE A 409 -5.34 5.99 34.57
N PRO A 410 -5.70 6.98 35.43
CA PRO A 410 -6.77 6.80 36.40
C PRO A 410 -8.07 6.39 35.68
N GLY A 411 -8.70 5.32 36.15
CA GLY A 411 -10.01 4.86 35.64
C GLY A 411 -10.01 3.52 34.89
N PHE A 412 -8.87 3.02 34.45
CA PHE A 412 -8.80 1.66 33.90
C PHE A 412 -8.79 0.61 35.01
N GLN A 413 -9.61 -0.42 34.90
CA GLN A 413 -9.70 -1.47 35.90
C GLN A 413 -8.52 -2.45 35.77
N PRO A 414 -7.73 -2.72 36.83
CA PRO A 414 -6.57 -3.63 36.74
C PRO A 414 -6.88 -5.04 36.24
N LYS A 415 -8.14 -5.49 36.36
CA LYS A 415 -8.56 -6.82 35.93
C LYS A 415 -8.60 -7.00 34.39
N GLN A 416 -8.59 -5.92 33.63
CA GLN A 416 -8.68 -5.94 32.18
C GLN A 416 -7.32 -5.90 31.48
N ILE A 417 -6.26 -5.61 32.23
CA ILE A 417 -4.90 -5.46 31.76
C ILE A 417 -3.96 -6.25 32.67
N ARG A 418 -3.08 -7.02 32.04
CA ARG A 418 -2.00 -7.71 32.74
C ARG A 418 -0.79 -6.80 32.89
N PHE A 419 -0.21 -6.71 34.06
CA PHE A 419 1.03 -5.98 34.33
C PHE A 419 2.12 -6.96 34.67
N ALA A 420 3.09 -7.14 33.78
CA ALA A 420 4.25 -7.98 34.02
C ALA A 420 5.38 -7.59 33.04
N ASP A 421 6.61 -7.83 33.46
CA ASP A 421 7.77 -7.73 32.56
C ASP A 421 7.65 -8.77 31.43
N PRO A 422 7.52 -8.36 30.16
CA PRO A 422 7.40 -9.29 29.02
C PRO A 422 8.71 -10.04 28.72
N LYS A 423 9.81 -9.72 29.41
CA LYS A 423 11.13 -10.34 29.23
C LYS A 423 11.55 -10.39 27.77
N LEU A 424 11.56 -9.22 27.16
CA LEU A 424 11.96 -9.08 25.75
C LEU A 424 13.48 -9.07 25.63
N ILE A 425 13.98 -9.69 24.58
CA ILE A 425 15.38 -9.63 24.16
C ILE A 425 15.49 -8.89 22.81
N LEU A 426 16.60 -8.20 22.60
CA LEU A 426 16.93 -7.63 21.31
C LEU A 426 17.44 -8.74 20.40
N ALA A 427 16.62 -9.10 19.41
CA ALA A 427 16.93 -10.16 18.45
C ALA A 427 17.93 -9.69 17.37
N PRO A 428 18.54 -10.61 16.59
CA PRO A 428 19.51 -10.26 15.56
C PRO A 428 18.98 -9.35 14.43
N ASP A 429 17.68 -9.26 14.27
CA ASP A 429 16.98 -8.35 13.35
C ASP A 429 16.73 -6.94 13.92
N ASN A 430 17.26 -6.66 15.11
CA ASN A 430 17.10 -5.44 15.88
C ASN A 430 15.65 -5.18 16.36
N LEU A 431 14.83 -6.19 16.45
CA LEU A 431 13.51 -6.11 17.08
C LEU A 431 13.56 -6.70 18.49
N TRP A 432 12.75 -6.13 19.39
CA TRP A 432 12.54 -6.70 20.70
C TRP A 432 11.48 -7.79 20.63
N ARG A 433 11.87 -9.02 20.98
CA ARG A 433 11.03 -10.22 20.88
C ARG A 433 10.89 -10.91 22.24
N PRO A 434 9.80 -11.65 22.51
CA PRO A 434 9.71 -12.51 23.66
C PRO A 434 10.86 -13.51 23.72
N ASP A 435 11.47 -13.67 24.90
CA ASP A 435 12.58 -14.62 25.11
C ASP A 435 12.04 -16.05 25.24
N ALA A 436 12.55 -16.95 24.41
CA ALA A 436 12.22 -18.36 24.45
C ALA A 436 12.81 -19.10 25.66
N ASP A 437 14.02 -18.69 26.09
CA ASP A 437 14.76 -19.35 27.17
C ASP A 437 14.31 -18.88 28.57
N SER A 438 13.67 -17.73 28.66
CA SER A 438 13.08 -17.19 29.88
C SER A 438 11.57 -17.05 29.69
N PRO A 439 10.72 -17.86 30.38
CA PRO A 439 9.29 -17.86 30.06
C PRO A 439 8.70 -16.45 30.14
N SER A 440 8.47 -15.87 28.95
CA SER A 440 7.82 -14.58 28.79
C SER A 440 6.34 -14.72 29.15
N PRO A 441 5.78 -13.80 29.96
CA PRO A 441 4.36 -13.78 30.22
C PRO A 441 3.51 -13.40 28.99
N ALA A 442 4.11 -13.08 27.85
CA ALA A 442 3.42 -12.83 26.61
C ALA A 442 3.12 -14.12 25.82
N ILE A 443 3.95 -15.15 25.98
CA ILE A 443 3.83 -16.42 25.23
C ILE A 443 2.63 -17.21 25.69
N ASN A 444 1.79 -17.69 24.74
CA ASN A 444 0.58 -18.49 24.98
C ASN A 444 -0.38 -17.85 25.99
N ALA A 445 -0.45 -16.53 26.02
CA ALA A 445 -1.17 -15.81 27.08
C ALA A 445 -2.24 -14.83 26.57
N GLY A 446 -2.42 -14.77 25.27
CA GLY A 446 -3.42 -13.93 24.64
C GLY A 446 -4.85 -14.44 24.87
N ALA A 447 -5.80 -13.52 24.90
CA ALA A 447 -7.21 -13.85 24.85
C ALA A 447 -7.57 -14.44 23.49
N VAL A 448 -8.50 -15.41 23.47
CA VAL A 448 -9.03 -15.94 22.21
C VAL A 448 -9.81 -14.85 21.48
N THR A 449 -9.54 -14.67 20.20
CA THR A 449 -10.18 -13.68 19.33
C THR A 449 -10.64 -14.33 18.03
N ASP A 450 -11.50 -13.64 17.30
CA ASP A 450 -11.90 -14.04 15.93
C ASP A 450 -10.93 -13.49 14.84
N ILE A 451 -9.73 -13.03 15.24
CA ILE A 451 -8.71 -12.49 14.34
C ILE A 451 -7.76 -13.63 13.93
N PHE A 452 -7.93 -14.15 12.74
CA PHE A 452 -7.15 -15.27 12.18
C PHE A 452 -6.07 -14.80 11.20
N LEU A 453 -5.46 -13.64 11.47
CA LEU A 453 -4.38 -13.10 10.63
C LEU A 453 -3.02 -13.61 11.12
N PRO A 454 -2.07 -13.90 10.20
CA PRO A 454 -0.68 -14.15 10.58
C PRO A 454 -0.10 -12.98 11.34
N ASP A 455 0.93 -13.25 12.14
CA ASP A 455 1.67 -12.27 12.92
C ASP A 455 2.48 -11.28 12.05
N MET A 456 3.31 -10.44 12.66
CA MET A 456 4.14 -9.46 11.95
C MET A 456 5.16 -10.11 11.00
N ASP A 457 5.62 -11.31 11.31
CA ASP A 457 6.59 -12.08 10.53
C ASP A 457 5.93 -12.94 9.44
N GLY A 458 4.60 -12.96 9.38
CA GLY A 458 3.82 -13.80 8.47
C GLY A 458 3.69 -15.24 8.95
N GLN A 459 3.98 -15.51 10.21
CA GLN A 459 3.82 -16.82 10.83
C GLN A 459 2.37 -16.99 11.32
N PRO A 460 1.79 -18.19 11.22
CA PRO A 460 0.43 -18.42 11.70
C PRO A 460 0.39 -18.40 13.22
N ARG A 461 -0.61 -17.72 13.80
CA ARG A 461 -0.91 -17.82 15.21
C ARG A 461 -1.57 -19.15 15.53
N ASP A 462 -1.23 -19.71 16.69
CA ASP A 462 -1.82 -20.96 17.16
C ASP A 462 -3.12 -20.73 17.99
N ARG A 463 -3.60 -21.75 18.71
CA ARG A 463 -4.84 -21.68 19.50
C ARG A 463 -4.68 -20.95 20.83
N GLU A 464 -3.47 -20.83 21.31
CA GLU A 464 -3.07 -20.10 22.52
C GLU A 464 -2.17 -18.93 22.08
N PRO A 465 -2.73 -17.89 21.43
CA PRO A 465 -1.91 -16.89 20.75
C PRO A 465 -1.07 -16.10 21.75
N ASP A 466 0.06 -15.62 21.26
CA ASP A 466 0.93 -14.73 22.02
C ASP A 466 0.35 -13.31 22.11
N ILE A 467 0.75 -12.58 23.13
CA ILE A 467 0.42 -11.16 23.28
C ILE A 467 1.47 -10.33 22.54
N GLY A 468 1.01 -9.44 21.65
CA GLY A 468 1.88 -8.61 20.83
C GLY A 468 1.90 -9.00 19.36
N ALA A 469 2.74 -8.31 18.59
CA ALA A 469 2.80 -8.45 17.13
C ALA A 469 3.51 -9.73 16.68
N ASP A 470 4.33 -10.32 17.52
CA ASP A 470 5.13 -11.52 17.30
C ASP A 470 4.45 -12.75 17.89
N GLU A 471 4.40 -13.83 17.16
CA GLU A 471 4.03 -15.16 17.63
C GLU A 471 5.30 -16.01 17.77
N PHE A 472 5.62 -16.46 18.96
CA PHE A 472 6.76 -17.35 19.15
C PHE A 472 6.59 -18.66 18.38
N SER A 473 7.28 -18.79 17.26
CA SER A 473 7.11 -19.89 16.32
C SER A 473 8.44 -20.34 15.72
N LEU A 474 8.54 -21.64 15.40
CA LEU A 474 9.64 -22.21 14.62
C LEU A 474 9.37 -22.17 13.11
N ALA A 475 8.24 -21.63 12.69
CA ALA A 475 7.92 -21.45 11.27
C ALA A 475 8.87 -20.42 10.64
N PRO A 476 9.15 -20.51 9.33
CA PRO A 476 10.01 -19.52 8.68
C PRO A 476 9.44 -18.10 8.77
N ILE A 477 10.30 -17.13 9.05
CA ILE A 477 9.98 -15.70 8.95
C ILE A 477 9.78 -15.35 7.47
N VAL A 478 8.60 -14.87 7.11
CA VAL A 478 8.21 -14.48 5.75
C VAL A 478 8.36 -12.97 5.55
N HIS A 479 8.05 -12.19 6.58
CA HIS A 479 8.14 -10.74 6.58
C HIS A 479 9.14 -10.27 7.65
N LYS A 480 9.87 -9.23 7.34
CA LYS A 480 10.86 -8.59 8.23
C LYS A 480 10.92 -7.11 7.94
N PRO A 481 11.50 -6.29 8.82
CA PRO A 481 11.83 -4.92 8.46
C PRO A 481 12.62 -4.85 7.17
N LEU A 482 12.14 -4.03 6.24
CA LEU A 482 12.75 -3.90 4.92
C LEU A 482 13.99 -2.99 4.98
N SER A 483 14.94 -3.28 4.12
CA SER A 483 16.12 -2.47 3.83
C SER A 483 16.12 -2.00 2.36
N ALA A 484 16.99 -1.08 2.01
CA ALA A 484 17.17 -0.64 0.62
C ALA A 484 17.47 -1.80 -0.35
N ARG A 485 17.98 -2.93 0.14
CA ARG A 485 18.24 -4.12 -0.69
C ARG A 485 16.98 -4.90 -1.05
N ASP A 486 15.92 -4.76 -0.28
CA ASP A 486 14.68 -5.52 -0.44
C ASP A 486 13.70 -4.83 -1.40
N VAL A 487 13.87 -3.53 -1.66
CA VAL A 487 12.93 -2.66 -2.39
C VAL A 487 13.62 -1.86 -3.49
N GLY A 488 12.84 -1.14 -4.31
CA GLY A 488 13.38 -0.31 -5.39
C GLY A 488 13.86 -1.10 -6.60
N PRO A 489 14.44 -0.42 -7.61
CA PRO A 489 14.87 -1.03 -8.86
C PRO A 489 16.05 -1.98 -8.66
N ALA A 490 16.01 -3.13 -9.33
CA ALA A 490 17.09 -4.12 -9.24
C ALA A 490 18.45 -3.62 -9.79
N TRP A 491 18.42 -2.66 -10.73
CA TRP A 491 19.61 -2.06 -11.35
C TRP A 491 20.24 -0.92 -10.53
N ASP A 492 19.57 -0.50 -9.46
CA ASP A 492 19.99 0.62 -8.59
C ASP A 492 20.50 0.12 -7.21
N LYS A 493 20.83 -1.17 -7.12
CA LYS A 493 21.27 -1.88 -5.90
C LYS A 493 22.76 -2.09 -5.86
#